data_5e792b8853f52e235cba49a3b96632c2
#
_entry.id   5e792b8853f52e235cba49a3b96632c2
#
_cell.length_a   1.000
_cell.length_b   1.000
_cell.length_c   1.000
_cell.angle_alpha   90.00
_cell.angle_beta   90.00
_cell.angle_gamma   90.00
#
_symmetry.space_group_name_H-M   'P 1'
#
loop_
_entity.id
_entity.type
_entity.pdbx_description
1 polymer ?
#
loop_
_entity_poly.entity_id
_entity_poly.type
_entity_poly.pdbx_seq_one_letter_code
_entity_poly.pdbx_strand_id
1 'polypeptide(L)'
;FFWRPEEVDVLRDAADFKALTEHEKHIFTSNLKRQILLDSVQGRAPVEAFGPIVSLPELENWIITWTFSETIHSRSYTHIIRNIYSDPSKIFDEMLEIKEIIDCADSITDCYDQLIELSRWYELMGEGEHMVVSGAEHDTKKVNGNFSSVARTIKVDKYELKKLLWKTLVSVNILEGVRFYVSFACSWAFAELKRMEGNAKIIKFIARDENVHLASTQQLLKILPQDDPDFLQIKEETEEECVQMFVDAVNQEKAWADYLFASGSMIGLNAQLLHDYIEWIANKRMIAAGVPSAYKVPQANPLPWTQKWISGGDVQVAPQETEISSYIIGGTKQDVSEDSFKGFSL
;
A
#
# COMPACT_ATOMS: atom_id res chain seq x y z
N PHE A 1 -0.64 18.44 1.66
CA PHE A 1 -0.73 17.30 0.71
C PHE A 1 -2.12 16.68 0.62
N PHE A 2 -3.13 17.26 1.30
CA PHE A 2 -4.50 16.79 1.20
C PHE A 2 -5.08 17.10 -0.20
N TRP A 3 -5.70 16.09 -0.81
CA TRP A 3 -6.37 16.20 -2.11
C TRP A 3 -7.66 15.37 -2.11
N ARG A 4 -8.55 15.65 -3.04
CA ARG A 4 -9.81 14.91 -3.20
C ARG A 4 -9.97 14.45 -4.64
N PRO A 5 -10.36 13.19 -4.87
CA PRO A 5 -10.53 12.67 -6.23
C PRO A 5 -11.59 13.44 -7.03
N GLU A 6 -12.60 14.00 -6.38
CA GLU A 6 -13.67 14.78 -7.01
C GLU A 6 -13.17 16.08 -7.64
N GLU A 7 -11.95 16.52 -7.34
CA GLU A 7 -11.32 17.69 -7.96
C GLU A 7 -10.62 17.37 -9.28
N VAL A 8 -10.51 16.09 -9.61
CA VAL A 8 -9.97 15.63 -10.88
C VAL A 8 -11.12 15.33 -11.83
N ASP A 9 -11.17 16.03 -12.98
CA ASP A 9 -12.15 15.78 -14.03
C ASP A 9 -11.83 14.45 -14.74
N VAL A 10 -12.73 13.48 -14.63
CA VAL A 10 -12.68 12.17 -15.30
C VAL A 10 -13.80 11.97 -16.33
N LEU A 11 -14.56 13.02 -16.66
CA LEU A 11 -15.67 12.93 -17.62
C LEU A 11 -15.20 12.54 -19.02
N ARG A 12 -14.04 13.06 -19.42
CA ARG A 12 -13.42 12.70 -20.70
C ARG A 12 -13.01 11.24 -20.73
N ASP A 13 -12.54 10.69 -19.60
CA ASP A 13 -12.12 9.30 -19.50
C ASP A 13 -13.24 8.31 -19.82
N ALA A 14 -14.50 8.66 -19.53
CA ALA A 14 -15.64 7.83 -19.90
C ALA A 14 -15.83 7.72 -21.43
N ALA A 15 -15.54 8.77 -22.18
CA ALA A 15 -15.56 8.75 -23.63
C ALA A 15 -14.34 8.00 -24.20
N ASP A 16 -13.17 8.24 -23.63
CA ASP A 16 -11.92 7.56 -24.00
C ASP A 16 -12.05 6.05 -23.79
N PHE A 17 -12.57 5.61 -22.62
CA PHE A 17 -12.78 4.20 -22.31
C PHE A 17 -13.67 3.48 -23.33
N LYS A 18 -14.75 4.12 -23.80
CA LYS A 18 -15.62 3.56 -24.85
C LYS A 18 -14.88 3.34 -26.17
N ALA A 19 -13.90 4.18 -26.46
CA ALA A 19 -13.10 4.12 -27.69
C ALA A 19 -11.89 3.16 -27.59
N LEU A 20 -11.56 2.64 -26.40
CA LEU A 20 -10.51 1.66 -26.22
C LEU A 20 -10.84 0.35 -26.94
N THR A 21 -9.82 -0.34 -27.43
CA THR A 21 -9.94 -1.71 -27.92
C THR A 21 -10.23 -2.66 -26.76
N GLU A 22 -10.73 -3.88 -27.04
CA GLU A 22 -11.11 -4.82 -25.98
C GLU A 22 -9.92 -5.22 -25.10
N HIS A 23 -8.72 -5.39 -25.67
CA HIS A 23 -7.53 -5.69 -24.86
C HIS A 23 -7.06 -4.48 -24.01
N GLU A 24 -7.22 -3.24 -24.51
CA GLU A 24 -6.93 -2.04 -23.72
C GLU A 24 -7.93 -1.87 -22.56
N LYS A 25 -9.22 -2.16 -22.80
CA LYS A 25 -10.24 -2.22 -21.74
C LYS A 25 -9.90 -3.29 -20.70
N HIS A 26 -9.44 -4.46 -21.14
CA HIS A 26 -8.98 -5.51 -20.23
C HIS A 26 -7.84 -5.02 -19.36
N ILE A 27 -6.80 -4.41 -19.94
CA ILE A 27 -5.66 -3.88 -19.19
C ILE A 27 -6.13 -2.83 -18.17
N PHE A 28 -6.93 -1.87 -18.60
CA PHE A 28 -7.43 -0.79 -17.74
C PHE A 28 -8.28 -1.33 -16.57
N THR A 29 -9.28 -2.15 -16.89
CA THR A 29 -10.24 -2.68 -15.90
C THR A 29 -9.56 -3.61 -14.90
N SER A 30 -8.67 -4.49 -15.36
CA SER A 30 -7.95 -5.43 -14.50
C SER A 30 -7.00 -4.70 -13.54
N ASN A 31 -6.28 -3.68 -14.01
CA ASN A 31 -5.45 -2.84 -13.14
C ASN A 31 -6.27 -2.12 -12.07
N LEU A 32 -7.44 -1.59 -12.44
CA LEU A 32 -8.33 -0.92 -11.50
C LEU A 32 -8.84 -1.89 -10.43
N LYS A 33 -9.27 -3.11 -10.81
CA LYS A 33 -9.68 -4.18 -9.88
C LYS A 33 -8.57 -4.51 -8.88
N ARG A 34 -7.34 -4.68 -9.39
CA ARG A 34 -6.19 -4.99 -8.54
C ARG A 34 -5.87 -3.90 -7.53
N GLN A 35 -5.78 -2.65 -7.98
CA GLN A 35 -5.51 -1.51 -7.12
C GLN A 35 -6.57 -1.36 -6.02
N ILE A 36 -7.86 -1.54 -6.35
CA ILE A 36 -8.96 -1.52 -5.36
C ILE A 36 -8.75 -2.55 -4.27
N LEU A 37 -8.39 -3.79 -4.62
CA LEU A 37 -8.21 -4.85 -3.62
C LEU A 37 -6.98 -4.59 -2.74
N LEU A 38 -5.85 -4.22 -3.34
CA LEU A 38 -4.63 -3.93 -2.60
C LEU A 38 -4.82 -2.77 -1.60
N ASP A 39 -5.43 -1.67 -2.03
CA ASP A 39 -5.74 -0.54 -1.14
C ASP A 39 -6.83 -0.86 -0.12
N SER A 40 -7.71 -1.83 -0.40
CA SER A 40 -8.67 -2.32 0.59
C SER A 40 -8.00 -3.08 1.72
N VAL A 41 -6.95 -3.85 1.43
CA VAL A 41 -6.11 -4.51 2.44
C VAL A 41 -5.31 -3.46 3.21
N GLN A 42 -4.66 -2.56 2.50
CA GLN A 42 -3.80 -1.53 3.08
C GLN A 42 -4.58 -0.49 3.90
N GLY A 43 -5.83 -0.19 3.54
CA GLY A 43 -6.61 0.92 4.10
C GLY A 43 -6.87 0.88 5.61
N ARG A 44 -6.79 -0.28 6.26
CA ARG A 44 -6.92 -0.44 7.72
C ARG A 44 -5.68 -1.00 8.38
N ALA A 45 -4.88 -1.73 7.63
CA ALA A 45 -3.78 -2.51 8.16
C ALA A 45 -2.76 -1.67 8.95
N PRO A 46 -2.33 -0.47 8.53
CA PRO A 46 -1.36 0.30 9.29
C PRO A 46 -1.81 0.64 10.72
N VAL A 47 -3.03 1.12 10.89
CA VAL A 47 -3.52 1.50 12.23
C VAL A 47 -3.81 0.27 13.09
N GLU A 48 -4.27 -0.84 12.51
CA GLU A 48 -4.55 -2.06 13.25
C GLU A 48 -3.28 -2.81 13.66
N ALA A 49 -2.26 -2.82 12.80
CA ALA A 49 -1.02 -3.56 13.04
C ALA A 49 0.00 -2.77 13.85
N PHE A 50 0.20 -1.50 13.54
CA PHE A 50 1.24 -0.68 14.15
C PHE A 50 0.73 0.19 15.30
N GLY A 51 -0.53 0.63 15.27
CA GLY A 51 -1.12 1.48 16.30
C GLY A 51 -0.97 0.92 17.73
N PRO A 52 -1.30 -0.35 18.00
CA PRO A 52 -1.19 -0.93 19.35
C PRO A 52 0.22 -1.03 19.90
N ILE A 53 1.25 -1.09 19.04
CA ILE A 53 2.64 -1.31 19.45
C ILE A 53 3.51 -0.04 19.37
N VAL A 54 2.96 1.05 18.83
CA VAL A 54 3.69 2.32 18.77
C VAL A 54 3.68 3.03 20.11
N SER A 55 4.84 3.52 20.54
CA SER A 55 5.01 4.22 21.82
C SER A 55 5.33 5.72 21.67
N LEU A 56 5.65 6.18 20.45
CA LEU A 56 5.97 7.57 20.16
C LEU A 56 4.75 8.29 19.58
N PRO A 57 4.27 9.39 20.21
CA PRO A 57 3.09 10.13 19.71
C PRO A 57 3.24 10.65 18.29
N GLU A 58 4.45 11.02 17.87
CA GLU A 58 4.73 11.48 16.51
C GLU A 58 4.53 10.36 15.49
N LEU A 59 4.93 9.14 15.84
CA LEU A 59 4.76 7.98 14.98
C LEU A 59 3.30 7.51 14.95
N GLU A 60 2.58 7.58 16.08
CA GLU A 60 1.14 7.33 16.12
C GLU A 60 0.39 8.30 15.20
N ASN A 61 0.68 9.60 15.28
CA ASN A 61 0.11 10.62 14.38
C ASN A 61 0.43 10.32 12.91
N TRP A 62 1.63 9.84 12.62
CA TRP A 62 2.01 9.43 11.27
C TRP A 62 1.17 8.23 10.78
N ILE A 63 1.01 7.19 11.59
CA ILE A 63 0.21 5.99 11.24
C ILE A 63 -1.25 6.38 10.97
N ILE A 64 -1.84 7.26 11.76
CA ILE A 64 -3.20 7.77 11.55
C ILE A 64 -3.28 8.56 10.23
N THR A 65 -2.31 9.41 9.95
CA THR A 65 -2.24 10.20 8.71
C THR A 65 -2.10 9.29 7.49
N TRP A 66 -1.26 8.28 7.58
CA TRP A 66 -1.09 7.27 6.55
C TRP A 66 -2.42 6.54 6.26
N THR A 67 -3.07 6.01 7.28
CA THR A 67 -4.38 5.34 7.15
C THR A 67 -5.43 6.27 6.52
N PHE A 68 -5.40 7.55 6.85
CA PHE A 68 -6.27 8.54 6.21
C PHE A 68 -5.97 8.71 4.72
N SER A 69 -4.71 8.73 4.31
CA SER A 69 -4.28 8.76 2.91
C SER A 69 -4.87 7.58 2.12
N GLU A 70 -4.80 6.37 2.68
CA GLU A 70 -5.37 5.16 2.07
C GLU A 70 -6.90 5.27 1.88
N THR A 71 -7.58 5.99 2.78
CA THR A 71 -9.01 6.29 2.61
C THR A 71 -9.28 7.16 1.37
N ILE A 72 -8.37 8.09 1.07
CA ILE A 72 -8.46 8.92 -0.15
C ILE A 72 -8.22 8.04 -1.39
N HIS A 73 -7.26 7.12 -1.35
CA HIS A 73 -6.99 6.19 -2.44
C HIS A 73 -8.21 5.32 -2.75
N SER A 74 -8.82 4.71 -1.75
CA SER A 74 -10.05 3.91 -1.89
C SER A 74 -11.22 4.71 -2.50
N ARG A 75 -11.41 5.97 -2.04
CA ARG A 75 -12.42 6.88 -2.62
C ARG A 75 -12.12 7.21 -4.08
N SER A 76 -10.85 7.31 -4.43
CA SER A 76 -10.40 7.64 -5.78
C SER A 76 -10.82 6.58 -6.79
N TYR A 77 -10.65 5.31 -6.46
CA TYR A 77 -11.11 4.22 -7.32
C TYR A 77 -12.63 4.21 -7.45
N THR A 78 -13.36 4.45 -6.36
CA THR A 78 -14.81 4.58 -6.40
C THR A 78 -15.24 5.73 -7.32
N HIS A 79 -14.53 6.86 -7.26
CA HIS A 79 -14.78 8.01 -8.15
C HIS A 79 -14.55 7.64 -9.62
N ILE A 80 -13.44 6.97 -9.94
CA ILE A 80 -13.12 6.50 -11.29
C ILE A 80 -14.22 5.56 -11.81
N ILE A 81 -14.55 4.51 -11.03
CA ILE A 81 -15.55 3.51 -11.44
C ILE A 81 -16.89 4.13 -11.72
N ARG A 82 -17.39 5.00 -10.85
CA ARG A 82 -18.71 5.63 -10.99
C ARG A 82 -18.82 6.54 -12.21
N ASN A 83 -17.71 7.09 -12.68
CA ASN A 83 -17.70 7.98 -13.84
C ASN A 83 -17.44 7.24 -15.16
N ILE A 84 -16.79 6.08 -15.13
CA ILE A 84 -16.39 5.35 -16.35
C ILE A 84 -17.39 4.24 -16.70
N TYR A 85 -17.88 3.50 -15.69
CA TYR A 85 -18.73 2.32 -15.91
C TYR A 85 -20.21 2.62 -15.70
N SER A 86 -21.03 2.09 -16.58
CA SER A 86 -22.49 2.17 -16.46
C SER A 86 -23.06 1.30 -15.34
N ASP A 87 -22.36 0.20 -15.01
CA ASP A 87 -22.68 -0.73 -13.94
C ASP A 87 -21.42 -1.02 -13.11
N PRO A 88 -21.19 -0.24 -12.05
CA PRO A 88 -20.02 -0.41 -11.19
C PRO A 88 -19.98 -1.74 -10.41
N SER A 89 -21.15 -2.38 -10.17
CA SER A 89 -21.22 -3.60 -9.34
C SER A 89 -20.42 -4.75 -9.93
N LYS A 90 -20.42 -4.89 -11.24
CA LYS A 90 -19.66 -5.94 -11.94
C LYS A 90 -18.16 -5.91 -11.66
N ILE A 91 -17.59 -4.72 -11.46
CA ILE A 91 -16.16 -4.57 -11.17
C ILE A 91 -15.84 -5.20 -9.82
N PHE A 92 -16.70 -5.01 -8.83
CA PHE A 92 -16.51 -5.58 -7.49
C PHE A 92 -16.79 -7.09 -7.47
N ASP A 93 -17.82 -7.55 -8.17
CA ASP A 93 -18.18 -8.97 -8.21
C ASP A 93 -17.10 -9.83 -8.86
N GLU A 94 -16.49 -9.35 -9.95
CA GLU A 94 -15.48 -10.07 -10.72
C GLU A 94 -14.04 -9.92 -10.16
N MET A 95 -13.82 -9.02 -9.21
CA MET A 95 -12.47 -8.72 -8.68
C MET A 95 -11.82 -9.95 -8.02
N LEU A 96 -12.61 -10.75 -7.31
CA LEU A 96 -12.17 -11.94 -6.61
C LEU A 96 -12.09 -13.19 -7.49
N GLU A 97 -12.33 -13.09 -8.80
CA GLU A 97 -12.19 -14.20 -9.73
C GLU A 97 -10.79 -14.28 -10.35
N ILE A 98 -9.98 -13.23 -10.22
CA ILE A 98 -8.65 -13.13 -10.83
C ILE A 98 -7.61 -13.66 -9.83
N LYS A 99 -7.03 -14.84 -10.17
CA LYS A 99 -6.07 -15.54 -9.31
C LYS A 99 -4.87 -14.69 -8.93
N GLU A 100 -4.28 -13.96 -9.88
CA GLU A 100 -3.10 -13.10 -9.68
C GLU A 100 -3.36 -11.98 -8.67
N ILE A 101 -4.61 -11.53 -8.55
CA ILE A 101 -5.03 -10.53 -7.56
C ILE A 101 -5.12 -11.18 -6.18
N ILE A 102 -5.75 -12.36 -6.07
CA ILE A 102 -5.91 -13.09 -4.81
C ILE A 102 -4.54 -13.49 -4.23
N ASP A 103 -3.69 -14.14 -5.04
CA ASP A 103 -2.35 -14.59 -4.61
C ASP A 103 -1.50 -13.42 -4.07
N CYS A 104 -1.66 -12.24 -4.67
CA CYS A 104 -0.99 -11.04 -4.20
C CYS A 104 -1.54 -10.55 -2.85
N ALA A 105 -2.85 -10.48 -2.70
CA ALA A 105 -3.52 -10.02 -1.48
C ALA A 105 -3.22 -10.94 -0.28
N ASP A 106 -3.28 -12.25 -0.46
CA ASP A 106 -3.01 -13.24 0.57
C ASP A 106 -1.60 -13.09 1.15
N SER A 107 -0.59 -12.92 0.28
CA SER A 107 0.81 -12.76 0.73
C SER A 107 1.06 -11.49 1.56
N ILE A 108 0.24 -10.46 1.41
CA ILE A 108 0.31 -9.23 2.20
C ILE A 108 -0.44 -9.41 3.51
N THR A 109 -1.63 -9.98 3.45
CA THR A 109 -2.52 -10.19 4.60
C THR A 109 -1.86 -11.07 5.66
N ASP A 110 -1.16 -12.14 5.26
CA ASP A 110 -0.47 -13.05 6.17
C ASP A 110 0.53 -12.34 7.10
N CYS A 111 1.31 -11.39 6.59
CA CYS A 111 2.27 -10.63 7.40
C CYS A 111 1.56 -9.76 8.45
N TYR A 112 0.48 -9.09 8.04
CA TYR A 112 -0.31 -8.25 8.94
C TYR A 112 -1.02 -9.07 10.01
N ASP A 113 -1.67 -10.16 9.63
CA ASP A 113 -2.46 -11.00 10.54
C ASP A 113 -1.58 -11.62 11.63
N GLN A 114 -0.38 -12.10 11.28
CA GLN A 114 0.57 -12.64 12.26
C GLN A 114 1.02 -11.56 13.26
N LEU A 115 1.34 -10.35 12.80
CA LEU A 115 1.73 -9.24 13.67
C LEU A 115 0.57 -8.83 14.58
N ILE A 116 -0.64 -8.66 14.03
CA ILE A 116 -1.84 -8.27 14.77
C ILE A 116 -2.19 -9.34 15.81
N GLU A 117 -2.16 -10.62 15.46
CA GLU A 117 -2.48 -11.70 16.39
C GLU A 117 -1.50 -11.71 17.57
N LEU A 118 -0.20 -11.71 17.30
CA LEU A 118 0.80 -11.79 18.36
C LEU A 118 0.84 -10.53 19.22
N SER A 119 0.65 -9.32 18.63
CA SER A 119 0.59 -8.08 19.40
C SER A 119 -0.60 -8.04 20.35
N ARG A 120 -1.77 -8.55 19.93
CA ARG A 120 -2.95 -8.67 20.78
C ARG A 120 -2.74 -9.64 21.95
N TRP A 121 -2.08 -10.78 21.68
CA TRP A 121 -1.73 -11.71 22.75
C TRP A 121 -0.71 -11.11 23.72
N TYR A 122 0.27 -10.37 23.21
CA TYR A 122 1.26 -9.68 24.04
C TYR A 122 0.58 -8.62 24.94
N GLU A 123 -0.35 -7.85 24.42
CA GLU A 123 -1.08 -6.84 25.17
C GLU A 123 -1.97 -7.48 26.27
N LEU A 124 -2.67 -8.57 25.96
CA LEU A 124 -3.59 -9.22 26.87
C LEU A 124 -2.92 -10.06 27.96
N MET A 125 -1.85 -10.77 27.63
CA MET A 125 -1.30 -11.84 28.47
C MET A 125 0.12 -11.53 28.95
N GLY A 126 0.83 -10.61 28.29
CA GLY A 126 2.27 -10.40 28.51
C GLY A 126 3.11 -11.54 27.94
N GLU A 127 4.42 -11.44 28.16
CA GLU A 127 5.40 -12.42 27.68
C GLU A 127 5.30 -13.72 28.48
N GLY A 128 5.41 -14.87 27.78
CA GLY A 128 5.36 -16.20 28.39
C GLY A 128 4.58 -17.24 27.61
N GLU A 129 4.37 -18.40 28.24
CA GLU A 129 3.50 -19.46 27.71
C GLU A 129 2.15 -19.41 28.41
N HIS A 130 1.08 -19.29 27.63
CA HIS A 130 -0.28 -19.14 28.11
C HIS A 130 -1.18 -20.24 27.59
N MET A 131 -1.91 -20.88 28.49
CA MET A 131 -2.94 -21.85 28.10
C MET A 131 -4.24 -21.09 27.81
N VAL A 132 -4.69 -21.14 26.57
CA VAL A 132 -5.94 -20.53 26.11
C VAL A 132 -6.94 -21.63 25.84
N VAL A 133 -8.11 -21.52 26.46
CA VAL A 133 -9.23 -22.42 26.23
C VAL A 133 -10.26 -21.68 25.37
N SER A 134 -10.36 -22.04 24.11
CA SER A 134 -11.43 -21.54 23.25
C SER A 134 -12.66 -22.44 23.43
N GLY A 135 -13.82 -21.85 23.76
CA GLY A 135 -15.11 -22.53 23.57
C GLY A 135 -15.29 -22.84 22.09
N ALA A 136 -15.85 -24.00 21.77
CA ALA A 136 -16.17 -24.33 20.38
C ALA A 136 -17.12 -23.28 19.80
N GLU A 137 -16.58 -22.32 19.08
CA GLU A 137 -17.38 -21.37 18.33
C GLU A 137 -17.83 -22.01 17.03
N HIS A 138 -19.12 -21.88 16.80
CA HIS A 138 -19.79 -22.05 15.50
C HIS A 138 -19.88 -23.43 14.83
N ASP A 139 -19.66 -24.54 15.51
CA ASP A 139 -20.26 -25.75 14.99
C ASP A 139 -21.67 -25.93 15.61
N THR A 140 -22.68 -25.33 14.96
CA THR A 140 -24.10 -25.46 15.33
C THR A 140 -24.65 -26.89 15.17
N LYS A 141 -23.81 -27.85 14.86
CA LYS A 141 -24.13 -29.28 14.95
C LYS A 141 -23.97 -29.70 16.41
N LYS A 142 -25.08 -29.65 17.15
CA LYS A 142 -25.21 -30.32 18.43
C LYS A 142 -24.85 -31.80 18.26
N VAL A 143 -23.62 -32.14 18.56
CA VAL A 143 -23.23 -33.52 18.78
C VAL A 143 -23.28 -33.74 20.28
N ASN A 144 -24.38 -34.29 20.77
CA ASN A 144 -24.56 -34.90 22.09
C ASN A 144 -24.22 -34.07 23.32
N GLY A 145 -24.49 -32.76 23.30
CA GLY A 145 -24.50 -31.95 24.56
C GLY A 145 -23.13 -31.70 25.19
N ASN A 146 -22.05 -32.15 24.64
CA ASN A 146 -20.68 -31.88 25.12
C ASN A 146 -20.07 -30.73 24.33
N PHE A 147 -19.80 -29.62 25.00
CA PHE A 147 -18.93 -28.56 24.51
C PHE A 147 -17.50 -29.11 24.50
N SER A 148 -16.92 -29.37 23.33
CA SER A 148 -15.50 -29.62 23.24
C SER A 148 -14.75 -28.29 23.34
N SER A 149 -14.16 -28.00 24.49
CA SER A 149 -13.19 -26.93 24.63
C SER A 149 -11.88 -27.40 24.03
N VAL A 150 -11.30 -26.60 23.10
CA VAL A 150 -9.94 -26.85 22.60
C VAL A 150 -8.99 -25.99 23.40
N ALA A 151 -8.15 -26.63 24.19
CA ALA A 151 -7.05 -25.94 24.87
C ALA A 151 -5.85 -25.89 23.92
N ARG A 152 -5.30 -24.70 23.69
CA ARG A 152 -4.03 -24.52 22.97
C ARG A 152 -3.06 -23.70 23.85
N THR A 153 -1.78 -24.01 23.74
CA THR A 153 -0.73 -23.19 24.35
C THR A 153 -0.30 -22.14 23.34
N ILE A 154 -0.31 -20.89 23.76
CA ILE A 154 0.20 -19.75 22.99
C ILE A 154 1.48 -19.29 23.66
N LYS A 155 2.58 -19.26 22.90
CA LYS A 155 3.81 -18.65 23.33
C LYS A 155 3.83 -17.20 22.87
N VAL A 156 3.87 -16.28 23.81
CA VAL A 156 4.03 -14.85 23.56
C VAL A 156 5.48 -14.48 23.83
N ASP A 157 6.19 -14.08 22.79
CA ASP A 157 7.61 -13.82 22.79
C ASP A 157 7.85 -12.43 22.19
N LYS A 158 8.49 -11.56 22.97
CA LYS A 158 8.75 -10.17 22.55
C LYS A 158 9.73 -10.10 21.38
N TYR A 159 10.71 -10.99 21.34
CA TYR A 159 11.66 -11.05 20.24
C TYR A 159 10.95 -11.46 18.93
N GLU A 160 10.07 -12.45 19.01
CA GLU A 160 9.26 -12.87 17.86
C GLU A 160 8.30 -11.75 17.39
N LEU A 161 7.71 -11.00 18.33
CA LEU A 161 6.90 -9.83 17.99
C LEU A 161 7.71 -8.77 17.23
N LYS A 162 8.93 -8.46 17.66
CA LYS A 162 9.85 -7.57 16.95
C LYS A 162 10.21 -8.11 15.55
N LYS A 163 10.39 -9.42 15.42
CA LYS A 163 10.69 -10.08 14.16
C LYS A 163 9.52 -10.00 13.19
N LEU A 164 8.29 -10.20 13.66
CA LEU A 164 7.08 -10.00 12.87
C LEU A 164 6.92 -8.52 12.45
N LEU A 165 7.17 -7.58 13.34
CA LEU A 165 7.16 -6.16 13.03
C LEU A 165 8.14 -5.82 11.90
N TRP A 166 9.38 -6.33 11.99
CA TRP A 166 10.40 -6.14 10.96
C TRP A 166 9.95 -6.66 9.60
N LYS A 167 9.48 -7.90 9.55
CA LYS A 167 8.99 -8.53 8.32
C LYS A 167 7.76 -7.83 7.75
N THR A 168 6.85 -7.36 8.60
CA THR A 168 5.67 -6.59 8.17
C THR A 168 6.09 -5.25 7.56
N LEU A 169 7.07 -4.54 8.13
CA LEU A 169 7.60 -3.31 7.54
C LEU A 169 8.24 -3.56 6.16
N VAL A 170 8.95 -4.69 5.99
CA VAL A 170 9.49 -5.10 4.69
C VAL A 170 8.36 -5.42 3.71
N SER A 171 7.33 -6.16 4.14
CA SER A 171 6.15 -6.49 3.31
C SER A 171 5.41 -5.24 2.83
N VAL A 172 5.22 -4.26 3.70
CA VAL A 172 4.62 -2.96 3.35
C VAL A 172 5.49 -2.19 2.37
N ASN A 173 6.80 -2.18 2.58
CA ASN A 173 7.74 -1.55 1.66
C ASN A 173 7.69 -2.18 0.25
N ILE A 174 7.49 -3.51 0.18
CA ILE A 174 7.26 -4.23 -1.07
C ILE A 174 5.91 -3.85 -1.68
N LEU A 175 4.84 -3.79 -0.89
CA LEU A 175 3.50 -3.43 -1.37
C LEU A 175 3.53 -2.05 -2.03
N GLU A 176 3.93 -1.05 -1.31
CA GLU A 176 3.87 0.35 -1.75
C GLU A 176 5.00 0.72 -2.73
N GLY A 177 6.14 0.02 -2.67
CA GLY A 177 7.30 0.29 -3.50
C GLY A 177 7.42 -0.55 -4.77
N VAL A 178 6.73 -1.70 -4.85
CA VAL A 178 6.86 -2.66 -5.95
C VAL A 178 5.51 -3.03 -6.54
N ARG A 179 4.55 -3.49 -5.71
CA ARG A 179 3.31 -4.13 -6.19
C ARG A 179 2.34 -3.21 -6.92
N PHE A 180 2.42 -1.89 -6.75
CA PHE A 180 1.60 -0.93 -7.48
C PHE A 180 2.20 -0.51 -8.83
N TYR A 181 3.50 -0.70 -9.03
CA TYR A 181 4.22 -0.02 -10.10
C TYR A 181 3.95 -0.55 -11.51
N VAL A 182 3.60 -1.84 -11.68
CA VAL A 182 3.11 -2.36 -12.98
C VAL A 182 1.79 -1.68 -13.33
N SER A 183 0.84 -1.62 -12.39
CA SER A 183 -0.47 -1.01 -12.60
C SER A 183 -0.37 0.51 -12.81
N PHE A 184 0.51 1.19 -12.08
CA PHE A 184 0.78 2.62 -12.28
C PHE A 184 1.34 2.89 -13.68
N ALA A 185 2.34 2.12 -14.12
CA ALA A 185 2.90 2.26 -15.45
C ALA A 185 1.85 2.07 -16.55
N CYS A 186 0.97 1.09 -16.42
CA CYS A 186 -0.14 0.89 -17.35
C CYS A 186 -1.09 2.12 -17.39
N SER A 187 -1.47 2.65 -16.23
CA SER A 187 -2.32 3.84 -16.13
C SER A 187 -1.69 5.06 -16.81
N TRP A 188 -0.41 5.29 -16.57
CA TRP A 188 0.32 6.41 -17.18
C TRP A 188 0.58 6.21 -18.67
N ALA A 189 0.73 4.96 -19.15
CA ALA A 189 0.88 4.67 -20.58
C ALA A 189 -0.33 5.13 -21.40
N PHE A 190 -1.54 5.00 -20.86
CA PHE A 190 -2.73 5.58 -21.50
C PHE A 190 -2.61 7.09 -21.66
N ALA A 191 -2.14 7.80 -20.63
CA ALA A 191 -1.99 9.25 -20.68
C ALA A 191 -0.87 9.71 -21.63
N GLU A 192 0.21 8.93 -21.78
CA GLU A 192 1.22 9.18 -22.83
C GLU A 192 0.61 9.16 -24.23
N LEU A 193 -0.47 8.40 -24.42
CA LEU A 193 -1.26 8.33 -25.64
C LEU A 193 -2.43 9.34 -25.67
N LYS A 194 -2.48 10.28 -24.72
CA LYS A 194 -3.54 11.29 -24.58
C LYS A 194 -4.92 10.70 -24.34
N ARG A 195 -5.00 9.59 -23.62
CA ARG A 195 -6.24 8.91 -23.24
C ARG A 195 -6.24 8.66 -21.73
N MET A 196 -7.42 8.62 -21.10
CA MET A 196 -7.59 8.34 -19.68
C MET A 196 -6.72 9.26 -18.78
N GLU A 197 -6.60 10.53 -19.16
CA GLU A 197 -5.71 11.50 -18.51
C GLU A 197 -6.16 11.82 -17.07
N GLY A 198 -7.47 11.82 -16.81
CA GLY A 198 -8.03 12.01 -15.46
C GLY A 198 -7.64 10.89 -14.51
N ASN A 199 -7.84 9.63 -14.95
CA ASN A 199 -7.37 8.46 -14.21
C ASN A 199 -5.86 8.54 -13.92
N ALA A 200 -5.05 8.80 -14.94
CA ALA A 200 -3.59 8.88 -14.78
C ALA A 200 -3.16 9.97 -13.79
N LYS A 201 -3.90 11.09 -13.73
CA LYS A 201 -3.66 12.16 -12.75
C LYS A 201 -3.99 11.71 -11.34
N ILE A 202 -5.10 11.00 -11.13
CA ILE A 202 -5.44 10.42 -9.84
C ILE A 202 -4.34 9.43 -9.40
N ILE A 203 -3.93 8.52 -10.28
CA ILE A 203 -2.85 7.57 -9.99
C ILE A 203 -1.51 8.28 -9.69
N LYS A 204 -1.26 9.44 -10.31
CA LYS A 204 -0.08 10.25 -9.96
C LYS A 204 -0.14 10.78 -8.52
N PHE A 205 -1.30 11.21 -8.04
CA PHE A 205 -1.47 11.64 -6.66
C PHE A 205 -1.32 10.47 -5.67
N ILE A 206 -1.91 9.33 -5.97
CA ILE A 206 -1.72 8.11 -5.19
C ILE A 206 -0.24 7.76 -5.11
N ALA A 207 0.47 7.65 -6.24
CA ALA A 207 1.90 7.33 -6.27
C ALA A 207 2.78 8.34 -5.52
N ARG A 208 2.37 9.61 -5.44
CA ARG A 208 3.03 10.62 -4.60
C ARG A 208 2.89 10.30 -3.13
N ASP A 209 1.70 9.93 -2.69
CA ASP A 209 1.42 9.56 -1.31
C ASP A 209 2.16 8.27 -0.93
N GLU A 210 2.15 7.26 -1.83
CA GLU A 210 2.93 6.02 -1.65
C GLU A 210 4.43 6.27 -1.50
N ASN A 211 4.98 7.26 -2.17
CA ASN A 211 6.39 7.63 -1.97
C ASN A 211 6.67 8.15 -0.55
N VAL A 212 5.71 8.79 0.11
CA VAL A 212 5.85 9.27 1.50
C VAL A 212 5.76 8.08 2.47
N HIS A 213 4.80 7.17 2.25
CA HIS A 213 4.65 5.94 3.04
C HIS A 213 5.92 5.08 2.94
N LEU A 214 6.41 4.91 1.71
CA LEU A 214 7.64 4.17 1.42
C LEU A 214 8.87 4.78 2.10
N ALA A 215 9.05 6.10 2.02
CA ALA A 215 10.17 6.77 2.68
C ALA A 215 10.12 6.59 4.20
N SER A 216 8.93 6.61 4.79
CA SER A 216 8.71 6.42 6.23
C SER A 216 9.05 5.00 6.67
N THR A 217 8.58 3.97 5.96
CA THR A 217 8.90 2.58 6.28
C THR A 217 10.39 2.28 6.07
N GLN A 218 11.02 2.83 5.04
CA GLN A 218 12.48 2.74 4.85
C GLN A 218 13.26 3.41 5.98
N GLN A 219 12.78 4.55 6.48
CA GLN A 219 13.41 5.22 7.62
C GLN A 219 13.28 4.40 8.90
N LEU A 220 12.13 3.76 9.14
CA LEU A 220 11.95 2.83 10.27
C LEU A 220 12.91 1.63 10.17
N LEU A 221 12.99 0.98 9.00
CA LEU A 221 13.92 -0.13 8.76
C LEU A 221 15.40 0.27 8.95
N LYS A 222 15.73 1.56 8.78
CA LYS A 222 17.07 2.09 9.02
C LYS A 222 17.34 2.38 10.50
N ILE A 223 16.35 2.93 11.23
CA ILE A 223 16.51 3.39 12.61
C ILE A 223 16.46 2.21 13.60
N LEU A 224 15.50 1.31 13.44
CA LEU A 224 15.27 0.21 14.40
C LEU A 224 16.52 -0.58 14.74
N PRO A 225 17.39 -1.00 13.78
CA PRO A 225 18.64 -1.69 14.10
C PRO A 225 19.70 -0.83 14.80
N GLN A 226 19.55 0.51 14.79
CA GLN A 226 20.48 1.42 15.49
C GLN A 226 20.05 1.65 16.92
N ASP A 227 18.75 1.63 17.18
CA ASP A 227 18.16 1.95 18.48
C ASP A 227 18.00 0.72 19.37
N ASP A 228 17.87 -0.46 18.79
CA ASP A 228 17.59 -1.70 19.52
C ASP A 228 18.41 -2.87 18.94
N PRO A 229 19.29 -3.51 19.73
CA PRO A 229 20.15 -4.60 19.26
C PRO A 229 19.38 -5.84 18.79
N ASP A 230 18.16 -6.09 19.28
CA ASP A 230 17.34 -7.19 18.80
C ASP A 230 17.01 -6.99 17.30
N PHE A 231 16.72 -5.76 16.87
CA PHE A 231 16.44 -5.50 15.44
C PHE A 231 17.69 -5.62 14.56
N LEU A 232 18.88 -5.37 15.09
CA LEU A 232 20.11 -5.64 14.35
C LEU A 232 20.28 -7.15 14.10
N GLN A 233 20.07 -7.96 15.12
CA GLN A 233 20.11 -9.42 15.01
C GLN A 233 19.00 -9.95 14.10
N ILE A 234 17.76 -9.47 14.24
CA ILE A 234 16.62 -9.83 13.40
C ILE A 234 16.89 -9.53 11.93
N LYS A 235 17.48 -8.37 11.64
CA LYS A 235 17.87 -8.00 10.28
C LYS A 235 18.83 -9.02 9.67
N GLU A 236 19.83 -9.45 10.42
CA GLU A 236 20.80 -10.45 9.96
C GLU A 236 20.16 -11.84 9.79
N GLU A 237 19.35 -12.28 10.76
CA GLU A 237 18.65 -13.57 10.73
C GLU A 237 17.62 -13.69 9.60
N THR A 238 16.99 -12.59 9.22
CA THR A 238 15.89 -12.59 8.25
C THR A 238 16.31 -12.09 6.86
N GLU A 239 17.60 -11.81 6.63
CA GLU A 239 18.08 -11.23 5.39
C GLU A 239 17.67 -12.05 4.15
N GLU A 240 17.93 -13.37 4.18
CA GLU A 240 17.57 -14.25 3.06
C GLU A 240 16.04 -14.32 2.85
N GLU A 241 15.26 -14.34 3.93
CA GLU A 241 13.80 -14.33 3.87
C GLU A 241 13.29 -13.01 3.28
N CYS A 242 13.83 -11.88 3.70
CA CYS A 242 13.48 -10.57 3.16
C CYS A 242 13.82 -10.44 1.67
N VAL A 243 14.97 -10.98 1.24
CA VAL A 243 15.33 -11.06 -0.19
C VAL A 243 14.29 -11.90 -0.94
N GLN A 244 13.91 -13.07 -0.38
CA GLN A 244 12.92 -13.94 -1.01
C GLN A 244 11.54 -13.28 -1.12
N MET A 245 11.10 -12.52 -0.12
CA MET A 245 9.85 -11.74 -0.17
C MET A 245 9.83 -10.77 -1.37
N PHE A 246 10.94 -10.07 -1.64
CA PHE A 246 11.06 -9.23 -2.83
C PHE A 246 11.02 -10.03 -4.13
N VAL A 247 11.73 -11.17 -4.19
CA VAL A 247 11.76 -12.04 -5.37
C VAL A 247 10.37 -12.59 -5.68
N ASP A 248 9.64 -13.04 -4.67
CA ASP A 248 8.28 -13.56 -4.83
C ASP A 248 7.32 -12.47 -5.32
N ALA A 249 7.43 -11.25 -4.77
CA ALA A 249 6.65 -10.12 -5.24
C ALA A 249 6.94 -9.77 -6.70
N VAL A 250 8.20 -9.74 -7.10
CA VAL A 250 8.58 -9.48 -8.50
C VAL A 250 8.05 -10.57 -9.43
N ASN A 251 8.09 -11.84 -9.03
CA ASN A 251 7.52 -12.93 -9.81
C ASN A 251 6.00 -12.79 -9.96
N GLN A 252 5.29 -12.40 -8.90
CA GLN A 252 3.86 -12.10 -8.97
C GLN A 252 3.56 -10.91 -9.88
N GLU A 253 4.37 -9.86 -9.83
CA GLU A 253 4.23 -8.69 -10.71
C GLU A 253 4.49 -9.03 -12.18
N LYS A 254 5.44 -9.92 -12.47
CA LYS A 254 5.66 -10.44 -13.83
C LYS A 254 4.48 -11.25 -14.32
N ALA A 255 3.95 -12.15 -13.50
CA ALA A 255 2.75 -12.90 -13.82
C ALA A 255 1.55 -11.97 -14.05
N TRP A 256 1.44 -10.91 -13.27
CA TRP A 256 0.43 -9.87 -13.48
C TRP A 256 0.59 -9.15 -14.82
N ALA A 257 1.81 -8.78 -15.19
CA ALA A 257 2.10 -8.18 -16.50
C ALA A 257 1.74 -9.13 -17.65
N ASP A 258 2.08 -10.41 -17.52
CA ASP A 258 1.73 -11.43 -18.51
C ASP A 258 0.21 -11.60 -18.65
N TYR A 259 -0.52 -11.62 -17.55
CA TYR A 259 -1.99 -11.66 -17.54
C TYR A 259 -2.60 -10.44 -18.26
N LEU A 260 -2.12 -9.23 -17.95
CA LEU A 260 -2.61 -8.00 -18.56
C LEU A 260 -2.40 -7.96 -20.08
N PHE A 261 -1.28 -8.45 -20.54
CA PHE A 261 -0.85 -8.36 -21.94
C PHE A 261 -1.05 -9.66 -22.74
N ALA A 262 -1.78 -10.63 -22.19
CA ALA A 262 -2.05 -11.91 -22.85
C ALA A 262 -2.74 -11.77 -24.23
N SER A 263 -3.56 -10.74 -24.41
CA SER A 263 -4.31 -10.49 -25.67
C SER A 263 -3.69 -9.43 -26.57
N GLY A 264 -2.54 -8.86 -26.21
CA GLY A 264 -1.87 -7.86 -27.04
C GLY A 264 -1.15 -6.78 -26.24
N SER A 265 -0.36 -5.99 -26.94
CA SER A 265 0.45 -4.90 -26.40
C SER A 265 -0.22 -3.54 -26.61
N MET A 266 0.14 -2.57 -25.78
CA MET A 266 -0.14 -1.16 -26.02
C MET A 266 1.03 -0.50 -26.78
N ILE A 267 0.79 0.62 -27.43
CA ILE A 267 1.88 1.40 -28.05
C ILE A 267 2.83 1.85 -26.93
N GLY A 268 4.09 1.44 -27.04
CA GLY A 268 5.15 1.80 -26.08
C GLY A 268 5.16 0.99 -24.78
N LEU A 269 4.30 -0.04 -24.64
CA LEU A 269 4.27 -0.89 -23.45
C LEU A 269 3.86 -2.33 -23.79
N ASN A 270 4.60 -3.29 -23.25
CA ASN A 270 4.32 -4.72 -23.31
C ASN A 270 4.80 -5.44 -22.04
N ALA A 271 4.48 -6.72 -21.89
CA ALA A 271 4.83 -7.50 -20.70
C ALA A 271 6.35 -7.52 -20.44
N GLN A 272 7.18 -7.70 -21.45
CA GLN A 272 8.65 -7.75 -21.29
C GLN A 272 9.22 -6.44 -20.74
N LEU A 273 8.77 -5.30 -21.26
CA LEU A 273 9.18 -3.98 -20.74
C LEU A 273 8.77 -3.79 -19.28
N LEU A 274 7.61 -4.33 -18.88
CA LEU A 274 7.18 -4.33 -17.49
C LEU A 274 7.99 -5.28 -16.62
N HIS A 275 8.41 -6.45 -17.13
CA HIS A 275 9.32 -7.34 -16.43
C HIS A 275 10.65 -6.66 -16.12
N ASP A 276 11.24 -5.99 -17.10
CA ASP A 276 12.51 -5.28 -16.94
C ASP A 276 12.34 -4.09 -15.97
N TYR A 277 11.22 -3.39 -16.07
CA TYR A 277 10.88 -2.24 -15.22
C TYR A 277 10.68 -2.64 -13.76
N ILE A 278 9.97 -3.74 -13.48
CA ILE A 278 9.71 -4.16 -12.11
C ILE A 278 10.97 -4.68 -11.42
N GLU A 279 11.87 -5.38 -12.13
CA GLU A 279 13.17 -5.74 -11.58
C GLU A 279 13.99 -4.50 -11.23
N TRP A 280 13.97 -3.49 -12.11
CA TRP A 280 14.68 -2.23 -11.90
C TRP A 280 14.14 -1.46 -10.70
N ILE A 281 12.81 -1.38 -10.53
CA ILE A 281 12.16 -0.76 -9.37
C ILE A 281 12.51 -1.55 -8.10
N ALA A 282 12.29 -2.87 -8.10
CA ALA A 282 12.55 -3.72 -6.95
C ALA A 282 13.99 -3.61 -6.47
N ASN A 283 14.95 -3.62 -7.39
CA ASN A 283 16.36 -3.47 -7.05
C ASN A 283 16.64 -2.16 -6.28
N LYS A 284 16.03 -1.05 -6.69
CA LYS A 284 16.17 0.23 -5.98
C LYS A 284 15.50 0.20 -4.61
N ARG A 285 14.35 -0.46 -4.49
CA ARG A 285 13.62 -0.56 -3.23
C ARG A 285 14.34 -1.47 -2.23
N MET A 286 14.91 -2.57 -2.68
CA MET A 286 15.74 -3.45 -1.86
C MET A 286 16.91 -2.67 -1.25
N ILE A 287 17.67 -1.94 -2.08
CA ILE A 287 18.81 -1.12 -1.61
C ILE A 287 18.35 -0.08 -0.59
N ALA A 288 17.25 0.62 -0.86
CA ALA A 288 16.71 1.65 0.02
C ALA A 288 16.19 1.09 1.36
N ALA A 289 15.64 -0.13 1.34
CA ALA A 289 15.20 -0.85 2.54
C ALA A 289 16.37 -1.52 3.31
N GLY A 290 17.59 -1.45 2.80
CA GLY A 290 18.76 -2.09 3.39
C GLY A 290 18.79 -3.61 3.23
N VAL A 291 18.11 -4.13 2.18
CA VAL A 291 18.08 -5.54 1.77
C VAL A 291 19.03 -5.74 0.59
N PRO A 292 19.82 -6.82 0.55
CA PRO A 292 20.70 -7.11 -0.58
C PRO A 292 19.95 -7.20 -1.90
N SER A 293 20.55 -6.62 -2.94
CA SER A 293 19.97 -6.62 -4.29
C SER A 293 19.96 -8.02 -4.90
N ALA A 294 18.81 -8.46 -5.42
CA ALA A 294 18.66 -9.76 -6.10
C ALA A 294 18.85 -9.67 -7.63
N TYR A 295 18.87 -8.46 -8.21
CA TYR A 295 18.80 -8.26 -9.66
C TYR A 295 19.99 -7.50 -10.20
N LYS A 296 20.45 -7.91 -11.38
CA LYS A 296 21.40 -7.15 -12.19
C LYS A 296 20.64 -6.35 -13.23
N VAL A 297 20.39 -5.09 -12.95
CA VAL A 297 19.57 -4.22 -13.78
C VAL A 297 20.41 -3.11 -14.43
N PRO A 298 19.98 -2.58 -15.58
CA PRO A 298 20.63 -1.42 -16.19
C PRO A 298 20.52 -0.20 -15.28
N GLN A 299 21.47 0.73 -15.41
CA GLN A 299 21.41 1.99 -14.67
C GLN A 299 20.23 2.86 -15.12
N ALA A 300 19.92 2.85 -16.40
CA ALA A 300 18.81 3.60 -16.98
C ALA A 300 17.47 2.91 -16.68
N ASN A 301 16.45 3.72 -16.44
CA ASN A 301 15.07 3.23 -16.29
C ASN A 301 14.58 2.61 -17.61
N PRO A 302 14.11 1.34 -17.61
CA PRO A 302 13.57 0.70 -18.83
C PRO A 302 12.34 1.42 -19.41
N LEU A 303 11.58 2.13 -18.56
CA LEU A 303 10.43 2.97 -18.93
C LEU A 303 10.71 4.44 -18.53
N PRO A 304 11.60 5.16 -19.23
CA PRO A 304 12.08 6.47 -18.78
C PRO A 304 11.00 7.53 -18.66
N TRP A 305 9.92 7.40 -19.43
CA TRP A 305 8.76 8.29 -19.36
C TRP A 305 7.98 8.19 -18.04
N THR A 306 8.11 7.08 -17.26
CA THR A 306 7.48 6.95 -15.95
C THR A 306 8.07 7.91 -14.93
N GLN A 307 9.31 8.38 -15.13
CA GLN A 307 10.01 9.25 -14.17
C GLN A 307 9.25 10.55 -13.89
N LYS A 308 8.65 11.17 -14.90
CA LYS A 308 7.86 12.40 -14.74
C LYS A 308 6.57 12.21 -13.93
N TRP A 309 6.07 10.97 -13.88
CA TRP A 309 4.87 10.62 -13.10
C TRP A 309 5.21 10.33 -11.64
N ILE A 310 6.38 9.74 -11.39
CA ILE A 310 6.85 9.37 -10.04
C ILE A 310 7.47 10.58 -9.34
N SER A 311 8.22 11.45 -10.07
CA SER A 311 8.87 12.61 -9.49
C SER A 311 7.83 13.66 -9.09
N GLY A 312 7.78 14.03 -7.80
CA GLY A 312 6.85 15.04 -7.28
C GLY A 312 7.11 16.47 -7.78
N GLY A 313 8.18 16.72 -8.59
CA GLY A 313 8.61 18.05 -9.00
C GLY A 313 7.65 18.83 -9.90
N ASP A 314 6.83 18.11 -10.68
CA ASP A 314 5.85 18.68 -11.62
C ASP A 314 4.40 18.32 -11.23
N VAL A 315 4.13 18.06 -9.96
CA VAL A 315 2.75 17.87 -9.50
C VAL A 315 2.06 19.22 -9.65
N GLN A 316 1.20 19.31 -10.65
CA GLN A 316 0.27 20.41 -10.74
C GLN A 316 -0.57 20.38 -9.47
N VAL A 317 -0.37 21.38 -8.64
CA VAL A 317 -1.07 21.61 -7.38
C VAL A 317 -2.57 21.54 -7.66
N ALA A 318 -3.34 20.88 -6.81
CA ALA A 318 -4.80 20.89 -6.94
C ALA A 318 -5.28 22.35 -7.00
N PRO A 319 -6.41 22.67 -7.69
CA PRO A 319 -6.89 24.04 -7.78
C PRO A 319 -6.96 24.78 -6.46
N GLN A 320 -7.27 24.08 -5.37
CA GLN A 320 -7.26 24.61 -4.01
C GLN A 320 -5.84 24.92 -3.47
N GLU A 321 -4.81 24.38 -4.09
CA GLU A 321 -3.41 24.65 -3.75
C GLU A 321 -2.80 25.69 -4.72
N THR A 322 -3.43 25.96 -5.88
CA THR A 322 -2.96 27.00 -6.83
C THR A 322 -3.43 28.38 -6.50
N GLU A 323 -4.42 28.54 -5.64
CA GLU A 323 -4.91 29.85 -5.18
C GLU A 323 -4.21 30.32 -3.89
N ILE A 324 -2.91 30.08 -3.77
CA ILE A 324 -2.08 30.66 -2.70
C ILE A 324 -2.05 32.19 -2.78
N SER A 325 -2.50 32.79 -3.88
CA SER A 325 -2.62 34.26 -3.97
C SER A 325 -3.72 34.84 -3.06
N SER A 326 -4.68 34.05 -2.59
CA SER A 326 -5.68 34.45 -1.60
C SER A 326 -5.42 33.88 -0.21
N TYR A 327 -4.49 32.91 -0.06
CA TYR A 327 -4.09 32.36 1.23
C TYR A 327 -2.85 33.13 1.71
N ILE A 328 -3.07 34.11 2.59
CA ILE A 328 -1.96 34.85 3.22
C ILE A 328 -1.31 33.86 4.21
N ILE A 329 -0.16 33.30 3.84
CA ILE A 329 0.69 32.54 4.76
C ILE A 329 1.09 33.52 5.88
N GLY A 330 0.70 33.21 7.11
CA GLY A 330 0.91 34.09 8.26
C GLY A 330 -0.23 35.07 8.57
N GLY A 331 -1.36 35.00 7.83
CA GLY A 331 -2.58 35.74 8.08
C GLY A 331 -3.47 35.19 9.20
N THR A 332 -3.06 34.13 9.87
CA THR A 332 -3.63 33.73 11.16
C THR A 332 -3.28 34.84 12.15
N LYS A 333 -4.27 35.62 12.54
CA LYS A 333 -4.13 36.49 13.71
C LYS A 333 -3.71 35.61 14.89
N GLN A 334 -2.47 35.73 15.30
CA GLN A 334 -2.04 35.27 16.61
C GLN A 334 -2.61 36.24 17.63
N ASP A 335 -3.85 35.99 18.01
CA ASP A 335 -4.53 36.74 19.09
C ASP A 335 -4.32 36.07 20.46
N VAL A 336 -3.48 35.04 20.53
CA VAL A 336 -3.00 34.43 21.76
C VAL A 336 -1.73 35.13 22.18
N SER A 337 -1.82 35.93 23.26
CA SER A 337 -0.69 36.54 23.95
C SER A 337 -0.35 35.79 25.23
N GLU A 338 0.81 36.03 25.81
CA GLU A 338 1.18 35.48 27.14
C GLU A 338 0.13 35.76 28.22
N ASP A 339 -0.67 36.81 28.03
CA ASP A 339 -1.74 37.21 28.96
C ASP A 339 -3.04 36.45 28.75
N SER A 340 -3.21 35.75 27.63
CA SER A 340 -4.44 35.02 27.30
C SER A 340 -4.73 33.84 28.23
N PHE A 341 -3.71 33.36 28.92
CA PHE A 341 -3.81 32.25 29.88
C PHE A 341 -3.56 32.67 31.33
N LYS A 342 -3.43 34.02 31.62
CA LYS A 342 -3.36 34.50 32.98
C LYS A 342 -4.69 34.28 33.70
N GLY A 343 -4.71 33.30 34.57
CA GLY A 343 -5.88 32.87 35.35
C GLY A 343 -6.28 31.41 35.17
N PHE A 344 -5.61 30.68 34.26
CA PHE A 344 -5.70 29.23 34.24
C PHE A 344 -4.56 28.64 35.07
N SER A 345 -4.89 28.07 36.23
CA SER A 345 -3.96 27.16 36.95
C SER A 345 -4.38 25.74 36.64
N LEU A 346 -3.43 24.94 36.14
CA LEU A 346 -3.54 23.49 36.05
C LEU A 346 -3.47 22.88 37.45
#